data_73ecf1a3be5a6c183038b70806a16462
#
_entry.id   73ecf1a3be5a6c183038b70806a16462
#
_cell.length_a   1.000
_cell.length_b   1.000
_cell.length_c   1.000
_cell.angle_alpha   90.00
_cell.angle_beta   90.00
_cell.angle_gamma   90.00
#
_symmetry.space_group_name_H-M   'P 1'
#
loop_
_entity.id
_entity.type
_entity.pdbx_description
1 polymer ?
#
loop_
_entity_poly.entity_id
_entity_poly.type
_entity_poly.pdbx_seq_one_letter_code
_entity_poly.pdbx_strand_id
1 'polypeptide(L)'
;MIPDCTLTTACFDLTPYNNASRSIETVNNMQPLLEVPCYLHIFTDNTCIEQIKSIRSSCNLSELTHYTILEMRFLPKYKYLDTVKENREKYHPTKDAQICAETHILNISKPDFVLKTMNTNPFNTSKFGWIDANVGPQFSKICTNYENNKLLYVLENITEKFHIQVMHSCDKKYKNPEHKREYYSKYQWLVCGCLFTTSMKIGKPILNRLSEIAIETINMGYGHGEEMLFLEILDEFYDSIERSYGDYKTILNNFIRPTIGYYYIDNNIIIKMLNFGYNQDCYDCCEKLLHEIEHYHVKIEYNTYFSILMSYFISAYYHKYHKAKDIANHIRYLVKTNPYIKVQYETSPHYEAQLQCV
;
A
#
# COMPACT_ATOMS: atom_id res chain seq x y z
N MET A 1 -6.39 -4.79 -25.29
CA MET A 1 -7.69 -5.14 -24.61
C MET A 1 -7.82 -4.23 -23.41
N ILE A 2 -9.04 -3.79 -23.05
CA ILE A 2 -9.25 -2.99 -21.82
C ILE A 2 -9.40 -3.96 -20.66
N PRO A 3 -8.64 -3.78 -19.56
CA PRO A 3 -8.74 -4.66 -18.39
C PRO A 3 -10.14 -4.68 -17.77
N ASP A 4 -10.59 -5.84 -17.28
CA ASP A 4 -11.86 -6.00 -16.53
C ASP A 4 -11.73 -5.46 -15.09
N CYS A 5 -11.39 -4.19 -14.99
CA CYS A 5 -11.23 -3.48 -13.73
C CYS A 5 -11.68 -2.03 -13.86
N THR A 6 -12.51 -1.57 -12.91
CA THR A 6 -12.79 -0.15 -12.75
C THR A 6 -11.92 0.44 -11.66
N LEU A 7 -10.98 1.30 -12.04
CA LEU A 7 -10.24 2.12 -11.09
C LEU A 7 -11.11 3.28 -10.59
N THR A 8 -10.99 3.56 -9.32
CA THR A 8 -11.60 4.72 -8.65
C THR A 8 -10.52 5.72 -8.29
N THR A 9 -10.78 6.99 -8.50
CA THR A 9 -9.92 8.08 -8.05
C THR A 9 -10.76 9.30 -7.65
N ALA A 10 -10.15 10.22 -6.91
CA ALA A 10 -10.82 11.48 -6.52
C ALA A 10 -9.90 12.68 -6.69
N CYS A 11 -10.44 13.76 -7.22
CA CYS A 11 -9.75 15.01 -7.41
C CYS A 11 -10.69 16.18 -7.08
N PHE A 12 -10.40 16.90 -5.99
CA PHE A 12 -11.17 18.03 -5.50
C PHE A 12 -10.28 19.26 -5.37
N ASP A 13 -10.85 20.44 -5.58
CA ASP A 13 -10.19 21.71 -5.31
C ASP A 13 -10.04 21.92 -3.80
N LEU A 14 -8.80 21.83 -3.33
CA LEU A 14 -8.45 22.09 -1.93
C LEU A 14 -7.92 23.51 -1.68
N THR A 15 -7.79 24.33 -2.72
CA THR A 15 -7.28 25.70 -2.61
C THR A 15 -8.02 26.54 -1.56
N PRO A 16 -9.38 26.46 -1.43
CA PRO A 16 -10.10 27.22 -0.43
C PRO A 16 -9.76 26.89 1.03
N TYR A 17 -9.15 25.70 1.28
CA TYR A 17 -8.98 25.19 2.63
C TYR A 17 -7.55 25.31 3.17
N ASN A 18 -6.52 25.37 2.32
CA ASN A 18 -5.14 25.32 2.79
C ASN A 18 -4.18 26.32 2.13
N ASN A 19 -4.66 27.27 1.35
CA ASN A 19 -3.86 28.26 0.62
C ASN A 19 -2.78 27.65 -0.31
N ALA A 20 -2.75 26.35 -0.50
CA ALA A 20 -1.84 25.69 -1.42
C ALA A 20 -2.58 25.46 -2.75
N SER A 21 -1.95 25.75 -3.87
CA SER A 21 -2.50 25.51 -5.22
C SER A 21 -2.51 24.02 -5.57
N ARG A 22 -3.06 23.19 -4.68
CA ARG A 22 -3.06 21.73 -4.88
C ARG A 22 -4.04 21.25 -5.95
N SER A 23 -5.14 21.98 -6.21
CA SER A 23 -6.14 21.54 -7.18
C SER A 23 -5.62 21.52 -8.62
N ILE A 24 -5.07 22.64 -9.09
CA ILE A 24 -4.52 22.74 -10.46
C ILE A 24 -3.31 21.82 -10.60
N GLU A 25 -2.40 21.81 -9.62
CA GLU A 25 -1.30 20.88 -9.59
C GLU A 25 -1.79 19.43 -9.57
N THR A 26 -2.86 19.11 -8.86
CA THR A 26 -3.42 17.77 -8.79
C THR A 26 -3.97 17.32 -10.13
N VAL A 27 -4.72 18.12 -10.85
CA VAL A 27 -5.22 17.76 -12.19
C VAL A 27 -4.06 17.60 -13.18
N ASN A 28 -3.06 18.49 -13.16
CA ASN A 28 -1.87 18.36 -14.00
C ASN A 28 -1.06 17.11 -13.66
N ASN A 29 -0.92 16.81 -12.36
CA ASN A 29 -0.22 15.61 -11.90
C ASN A 29 -0.99 14.32 -12.19
N MET A 30 -2.30 14.40 -12.37
CA MET A 30 -3.18 13.29 -12.74
C MET A 30 -3.09 12.95 -14.23
N GLN A 31 -2.53 13.80 -15.07
CA GLN A 31 -2.48 13.61 -16.52
C GLN A 31 -1.98 12.22 -16.93
N PRO A 32 -0.88 11.66 -16.40
CA PRO A 32 -0.44 10.32 -16.76
C PRO A 32 -1.49 9.22 -16.51
N LEU A 33 -2.30 9.35 -15.44
CA LEU A 33 -3.41 8.45 -15.17
C LEU A 33 -4.56 8.66 -16.17
N LEU A 34 -4.87 9.92 -16.48
CA LEU A 34 -5.95 10.27 -17.41
C LEU A 34 -5.68 9.81 -18.84
N GLU A 35 -4.44 9.57 -19.21
CA GLU A 35 -4.04 9.06 -20.53
C GLU A 35 -4.08 7.52 -20.63
N VAL A 36 -4.27 6.81 -19.50
CA VAL A 36 -4.32 5.33 -19.50
C VAL A 36 -5.65 4.82 -20.05
N PRO A 37 -5.64 3.89 -21.03
CA PRO A 37 -6.86 3.31 -21.62
C PRO A 37 -7.47 2.23 -20.70
N CYS A 38 -8.01 2.65 -19.55
CA CYS A 38 -8.70 1.81 -18.57
C CYS A 38 -10.04 2.43 -18.18
N TYR A 39 -10.93 1.62 -17.61
CA TYR A 39 -12.17 2.10 -17.00
C TYR A 39 -11.84 2.90 -15.73
N LEU A 40 -12.30 4.15 -15.70
CA LEU A 40 -11.99 5.08 -14.62
C LEU A 40 -13.27 5.74 -14.10
N HIS A 41 -13.54 5.59 -12.81
CA HIS A 41 -14.59 6.33 -12.11
C HIS A 41 -13.94 7.45 -11.30
N ILE A 42 -14.23 8.70 -11.67
CA ILE A 42 -13.62 9.90 -11.10
C ILE A 42 -14.65 10.64 -10.25
N PHE A 43 -14.34 10.78 -8.96
CA PHE A 43 -15.07 11.67 -8.06
C PHE A 43 -14.39 13.04 -8.06
N THR A 44 -15.16 14.10 -8.33
CA THR A 44 -14.59 15.44 -8.51
C THR A 44 -15.63 16.54 -8.23
N ASP A 45 -15.17 17.77 -8.15
CA ASP A 45 -16.01 18.95 -8.03
C ASP A 45 -16.16 19.71 -9.37
N ASN A 46 -16.95 20.79 -9.33
CA ASN A 46 -17.19 21.62 -10.51
C ASN A 46 -15.95 22.40 -10.96
N THR A 47 -14.93 22.58 -10.10
CA THR A 47 -13.71 23.31 -10.43
C THR A 47 -12.78 22.46 -11.29
N CYS A 48 -12.64 21.18 -10.98
CA CYS A 48 -11.68 20.29 -11.63
C CYS A 48 -12.26 19.58 -12.88
N ILE A 49 -13.57 19.40 -12.97
CA ILE A 49 -14.22 18.48 -13.92
C ILE A 49 -13.92 18.79 -15.39
N GLU A 50 -13.95 20.07 -15.81
CA GLU A 50 -13.82 20.41 -17.22
C GLU A 50 -12.40 20.13 -17.76
N GLN A 51 -11.37 20.40 -16.95
CA GLN A 51 -10.01 20.04 -17.32
C GLN A 51 -9.81 18.52 -17.41
N ILE A 52 -10.37 17.76 -16.46
CA ILE A 52 -10.30 16.29 -16.46
C ILE A 52 -10.97 15.73 -17.72
N LYS A 53 -12.19 16.19 -18.05
CA LYS A 53 -12.90 15.79 -19.26
C LYS A 53 -12.13 16.12 -20.53
N SER A 54 -11.53 17.31 -20.59
CA SER A 54 -10.74 17.75 -21.74
C SER A 54 -9.57 16.78 -22.02
N ILE A 55 -8.84 16.38 -20.98
CA ILE A 55 -7.72 15.44 -21.12
C ILE A 55 -8.22 14.06 -21.58
N ARG A 56 -9.25 13.51 -20.94
CA ARG A 56 -9.80 12.20 -21.33
C ARG A 56 -10.34 12.20 -22.76
N SER A 57 -11.02 13.29 -23.15
CA SER A 57 -11.55 13.44 -24.52
C SER A 57 -10.45 13.55 -25.56
N SER A 58 -9.38 14.29 -25.28
CA SER A 58 -8.24 14.39 -26.21
C SER A 58 -7.54 13.06 -26.47
N CYS A 59 -7.64 12.12 -25.52
CA CYS A 59 -7.11 10.75 -25.65
C CYS A 59 -8.14 9.74 -26.21
N ASN A 60 -9.33 10.18 -26.60
CA ASN A 60 -10.45 9.32 -27.02
C ASN A 60 -10.90 8.29 -25.94
N LEU A 61 -10.84 8.67 -24.67
CA LEU A 61 -11.13 7.80 -23.53
C LEU A 61 -12.43 8.18 -22.78
N SER A 62 -13.26 9.05 -23.36
CA SER A 62 -14.51 9.52 -22.73
C SER A 62 -15.45 8.37 -22.39
N GLU A 63 -15.62 7.41 -23.29
CA GLU A 63 -16.49 6.23 -23.09
C GLU A 63 -15.98 5.27 -22.00
N LEU A 64 -14.70 5.38 -21.62
CA LEU A 64 -14.09 4.60 -20.55
C LEU A 64 -14.09 5.36 -19.21
N THR A 65 -14.83 6.46 -19.13
CA THR A 65 -14.79 7.33 -17.94
C THR A 65 -16.19 7.63 -17.42
N HIS A 66 -16.39 7.34 -16.15
CA HIS A 66 -17.59 7.73 -15.42
C HIS A 66 -17.23 8.83 -14.41
N TYR A 67 -18.11 9.85 -14.30
CA TYR A 67 -17.89 10.98 -13.40
C TYR A 67 -18.97 11.03 -12.34
N THR A 68 -18.59 11.22 -11.08
CA THR A 68 -19.48 11.61 -10.00
C THR A 68 -19.07 13.01 -9.54
N ILE A 69 -19.88 14.00 -9.89
CA ILE A 69 -19.61 15.40 -9.54
C ILE A 69 -20.36 15.72 -8.25
N LEU A 70 -19.62 16.12 -7.22
CA LEU A 70 -20.17 16.51 -5.93
C LEU A 70 -19.25 17.51 -5.21
N GLU A 71 -19.81 18.28 -4.32
CA GLU A 71 -19.01 19.11 -3.41
C GLU A 71 -18.51 18.25 -2.23
N MET A 72 -17.33 18.57 -1.70
CA MET A 72 -16.72 17.85 -0.58
C MET A 72 -17.65 17.73 0.64
N ARG A 73 -18.47 18.76 0.91
CA ARG A 73 -19.43 18.75 2.03
C ARG A 73 -20.48 17.64 1.96
N PHE A 74 -20.66 17.01 0.80
CA PHE A 74 -21.59 15.88 0.61
C PHE A 74 -20.91 14.51 0.81
N LEU A 75 -19.62 14.48 1.12
CA LEU A 75 -18.94 13.24 1.50
C LEU A 75 -19.51 12.75 2.85
N PRO A 76 -19.78 11.45 3.01
CA PRO A 76 -20.36 10.90 4.24
C PRO A 76 -19.56 11.23 5.52
N LYS A 77 -18.23 11.32 5.40
CA LYS A 77 -17.34 11.65 6.52
C LYS A 77 -17.14 13.13 6.75
N TYR A 78 -17.63 14.01 5.89
CA TYR A 78 -17.51 15.47 6.08
C TYR A 78 -18.17 15.98 7.37
N LYS A 79 -19.21 15.30 7.85
CA LYS A 79 -19.86 15.62 9.12
C LYS A 79 -18.92 15.54 10.34
N TYR A 80 -17.76 14.90 10.20
CA TYR A 80 -16.74 14.81 11.24
C TYR A 80 -15.64 15.88 11.11
N LEU A 81 -15.75 16.81 10.16
CA LEU A 81 -14.69 17.77 9.86
C LEU A 81 -14.22 18.57 11.08
N ASP A 82 -15.15 19.09 11.87
CA ASP A 82 -14.80 19.88 13.06
C ASP A 82 -14.09 19.03 14.11
N THR A 83 -14.55 17.80 14.34
CA THR A 83 -13.87 16.84 15.21
C THR A 83 -12.45 16.52 14.71
N VAL A 84 -12.28 16.35 13.40
CA VAL A 84 -10.96 16.12 12.80
C VAL A 84 -10.05 17.34 12.98
N LYS A 85 -10.56 18.56 12.85
CA LYS A 85 -9.80 19.82 13.13
C LYS A 85 -9.30 19.84 14.58
N GLU A 86 -10.18 19.61 15.54
CA GLU A 86 -9.81 19.55 16.97
C GLU A 86 -8.79 18.44 17.28
N ASN A 87 -8.99 17.25 16.73
CA ASN A 87 -8.07 16.12 16.92
C ASN A 87 -6.68 16.44 16.36
N ARG A 88 -6.61 17.08 15.19
CA ARG A 88 -5.34 17.45 14.56
C ARG A 88 -4.58 18.50 15.37
N GLU A 89 -5.25 19.49 15.94
CA GLU A 89 -4.62 20.48 16.81
C GLU A 89 -3.96 19.85 18.04
N LYS A 90 -4.59 18.79 18.59
CA LYS A 90 -4.12 18.11 19.81
C LYS A 90 -3.06 17.07 19.55
N TYR A 91 -3.18 16.28 18.50
CA TYR A 91 -2.46 15.00 18.36
C TYR A 91 -1.79 14.75 17.01
N HIS A 92 -1.96 15.62 16.01
CA HIS A 92 -1.38 15.34 14.70
C HIS A 92 0.16 15.35 14.76
N PRO A 93 0.84 14.29 14.25
CA PRO A 93 2.29 14.15 14.37
C PRO A 93 3.08 15.11 13.48
N THR A 94 2.44 15.68 12.47
CA THR A 94 3.05 16.67 11.58
C THR A 94 2.21 17.95 11.53
N LYS A 95 2.89 19.09 11.55
CA LYS A 95 2.29 20.40 11.34
C LYS A 95 2.35 20.84 9.89
N ASP A 96 2.46 19.90 8.95
CA ASP A 96 2.47 20.20 7.53
C ASP A 96 1.17 20.93 7.14
N ALA A 97 1.31 22.20 6.79
CA ALA A 97 0.19 23.05 6.40
C ALA A 97 -0.49 22.59 5.09
N GLN A 98 0.19 21.74 4.31
CA GLN A 98 -0.38 21.15 3.10
C GLN A 98 -1.38 20.02 3.39
N ILE A 99 -1.38 19.48 4.62
CA ILE A 99 -2.31 18.45 5.04
C ILE A 99 -3.34 19.09 5.96
N CYS A 100 -4.39 19.67 5.39
CA CYS A 100 -5.52 20.22 6.14
C CYS A 100 -6.51 19.12 6.58
N ALA A 101 -7.48 19.48 7.41
CA ALA A 101 -8.50 18.54 7.87
C ALA A 101 -9.34 18.00 6.71
N GLU A 102 -9.59 18.81 5.70
CA GLU A 102 -10.30 18.45 4.48
C GLU A 102 -9.53 17.40 3.66
N THR A 103 -8.21 17.52 3.54
CA THR A 103 -7.36 16.46 2.94
C THR A 103 -7.49 15.15 3.72
N HIS A 104 -7.54 15.23 5.05
CA HIS A 104 -7.74 14.05 5.89
C HIS A 104 -9.10 13.39 5.62
N ILE A 105 -10.17 14.16 5.53
CA ILE A 105 -11.51 13.65 5.17
C ILE A 105 -11.49 12.94 3.81
N LEU A 106 -10.80 13.50 2.81
CA LEU A 106 -10.66 12.84 1.50
C LEU A 106 -9.92 11.50 1.61
N ASN A 107 -8.79 11.47 2.31
CA ASN A 107 -7.97 10.27 2.45
C ASN A 107 -8.75 9.13 3.13
N ILE A 108 -9.43 9.40 4.24
CA ILE A 108 -10.24 8.38 4.92
C ILE A 108 -11.53 8.02 4.17
N SER A 109 -11.92 8.78 3.13
CA SER A 109 -13.06 8.48 2.28
C SER A 109 -12.72 7.60 1.08
N LYS A 110 -11.45 7.25 0.84
CA LYS A 110 -11.05 6.33 -0.25
C LYS A 110 -11.86 5.03 -0.27
N PRO A 111 -12.09 4.34 0.88
CA PRO A 111 -12.95 3.17 0.91
C PRO A 111 -14.38 3.44 0.43
N ASP A 112 -14.97 4.59 0.81
CA ASP A 112 -16.34 4.94 0.44
C ASP A 112 -16.47 5.20 -1.07
N PHE A 113 -15.46 5.83 -1.68
CA PHE A 113 -15.44 6.05 -3.13
C PHE A 113 -15.42 4.72 -3.89
N VAL A 114 -14.58 3.77 -3.47
CA VAL A 114 -14.50 2.45 -4.11
C VAL A 114 -15.78 1.66 -3.88
N LEU A 115 -16.36 1.68 -2.67
CA LEU A 115 -17.65 1.06 -2.38
C LEU A 115 -18.77 1.67 -3.26
N LYS A 116 -18.78 2.97 -3.46
CA LYS A 116 -19.73 3.63 -4.35
C LYS A 116 -19.54 3.18 -5.80
N THR A 117 -18.29 3.08 -6.25
CA THR A 117 -17.95 2.56 -7.59
C THR A 117 -18.43 1.12 -7.76
N MET A 118 -18.19 0.25 -6.78
CA MET A 118 -18.69 -1.15 -6.79
C MET A 118 -20.21 -1.24 -6.87
N ASN A 119 -20.91 -0.36 -6.13
CA ASN A 119 -22.37 -0.37 -6.10
C ASN A 119 -22.97 0.21 -7.39
N THR A 120 -22.33 1.21 -8.01
CA THR A 120 -22.78 1.80 -9.29
C THR A 120 -22.39 0.91 -10.45
N ASN A 121 -21.19 0.34 -10.40
CA ASN A 121 -20.55 -0.51 -11.43
C ASN A 121 -20.80 -0.04 -12.86
N PRO A 122 -20.38 1.18 -13.22
CA PRO A 122 -20.78 1.83 -14.48
C PRO A 122 -20.30 1.10 -15.72
N PHE A 123 -19.31 0.23 -15.62
CA PHE A 123 -18.71 -0.51 -16.73
C PHE A 123 -18.94 -2.03 -16.64
N ASN A 124 -19.72 -2.47 -15.65
CA ASN A 124 -20.00 -3.89 -15.43
C ASN A 124 -18.73 -4.76 -15.29
N THR A 125 -17.72 -4.24 -14.60
CA THR A 125 -16.46 -4.95 -14.34
C THR A 125 -16.55 -5.85 -13.12
N SER A 126 -15.71 -6.87 -13.04
CA SER A 126 -15.63 -7.79 -11.89
C SER A 126 -14.60 -7.36 -10.85
N LYS A 127 -13.63 -6.55 -11.25
CA LYS A 127 -12.52 -6.05 -10.41
C LYS A 127 -12.60 -4.55 -10.22
N PHE A 128 -12.05 -4.10 -9.09
CA PHE A 128 -12.08 -2.70 -8.68
C PHE A 128 -10.75 -2.32 -8.05
N GLY A 129 -10.45 -1.03 -8.03
CA GLY A 129 -9.27 -0.51 -7.35
C GLY A 129 -9.39 0.95 -7.02
N TRP A 130 -8.49 1.40 -6.18
CA TRP A 130 -8.21 2.81 -5.91
C TRP A 130 -6.88 3.20 -6.51
N ILE A 131 -6.78 4.42 -7.02
CA ILE A 131 -5.52 5.07 -7.39
C ILE A 131 -5.57 6.55 -7.04
N ASP A 132 -4.54 7.07 -6.39
CA ASP A 132 -4.46 8.50 -6.06
C ASP A 132 -4.30 9.35 -7.30
N ALA A 133 -4.98 10.49 -7.35
CA ALA A 133 -4.86 11.44 -8.45
C ALA A 133 -3.42 11.96 -8.64
N ASN A 134 -2.66 12.10 -7.55
CA ASN A 134 -1.28 12.61 -7.54
C ASN A 134 -0.20 11.55 -7.80
N VAL A 135 -0.57 10.36 -8.21
CA VAL A 135 0.38 9.28 -8.45
C VAL A 135 1.29 9.55 -9.66
N GLY A 136 0.88 10.42 -10.57
CA GLY A 136 1.61 10.73 -11.80
C GLY A 136 3.07 11.15 -11.62
N PRO A 137 3.42 12.14 -10.76
CA PRO A 137 4.83 12.52 -10.54
C PRO A 137 5.65 11.38 -9.95
N GLN A 138 5.03 10.53 -9.16
CA GLN A 138 5.67 9.35 -8.58
C GLN A 138 5.86 8.27 -9.64
N PHE A 139 4.92 8.05 -10.51
CA PHE A 139 5.08 7.18 -11.65
C PHE A 139 6.22 7.64 -12.56
N SER A 140 6.30 8.94 -12.87
CA SER A 140 7.34 9.47 -13.73
C SER A 140 8.74 9.49 -13.10
N LYS A 141 8.86 9.65 -11.77
CA LYS A 141 10.14 9.63 -11.06
C LYS A 141 10.66 8.22 -10.78
N ILE A 142 9.79 7.26 -10.71
CA ILE A 142 10.06 5.91 -10.19
C ILE A 142 10.20 4.91 -11.32
N CYS A 143 9.48 5.10 -12.36
CA CYS A 143 9.61 4.34 -13.57
C CYS A 143 10.30 5.24 -14.58
N THR A 144 11.63 5.26 -14.59
CA THR A 144 12.41 5.81 -15.71
C THR A 144 11.98 5.22 -17.05
N ASN A 145 11.20 4.13 -17.01
CA ASN A 145 10.45 3.52 -18.09
C ASN A 145 8.99 3.33 -17.67
N TYR A 146 8.35 4.36 -17.05
CA TYR A 146 6.91 4.30 -16.87
C TYR A 146 6.29 4.36 -18.28
N GLU A 147 5.94 3.18 -18.68
CA GLU A 147 5.02 2.99 -19.79
C GLU A 147 3.64 2.83 -19.17
N ASN A 148 2.62 3.42 -19.77
CA ASN A 148 1.21 3.17 -19.43
C ASN A 148 0.91 1.66 -19.31
N ASN A 149 1.71 0.85 -19.97
CA ASN A 149 1.73 -0.60 -19.94
C ASN A 149 1.90 -1.21 -18.53
N LYS A 150 2.61 -0.56 -17.59
CA LYS A 150 2.77 -1.14 -16.24
C LYS A 150 1.49 -1.10 -15.42
N LEU A 151 0.77 0.02 -15.47
CA LEU A 151 -0.54 0.08 -14.81
C LEU A 151 -1.52 -0.89 -15.46
N LEU A 152 -1.57 -0.94 -16.79
CA LEU A 152 -2.41 -1.90 -17.51
C LEU A 152 -2.05 -3.34 -17.13
N TYR A 153 -0.76 -3.67 -17.05
CA TYR A 153 -0.33 -5.00 -16.61
C TYR A 153 -0.82 -5.33 -15.19
N VAL A 154 -0.75 -4.37 -14.25
CA VAL A 154 -1.31 -4.54 -12.90
C VAL A 154 -2.80 -4.83 -12.96
N LEU A 155 -3.55 -4.07 -13.78
CA LEU A 155 -4.99 -4.20 -13.90
C LEU A 155 -5.44 -5.50 -14.59
N GLU A 156 -4.64 -6.03 -15.52
CA GLU A 156 -4.88 -7.32 -16.18
C GLU A 156 -4.60 -8.52 -15.25
N ASN A 157 -3.77 -8.34 -14.23
CA ASN A 157 -3.32 -9.40 -13.32
C ASN A 157 -3.90 -9.28 -11.91
N ILE A 158 -5.02 -8.58 -11.73
CA ILE A 158 -5.69 -8.49 -10.42
C ILE A 158 -6.22 -9.86 -10.00
N THR A 159 -5.81 -10.29 -8.82
CA THR A 159 -6.29 -11.52 -8.18
C THR A 159 -7.68 -11.35 -7.56
N GLU A 160 -8.25 -12.43 -7.00
CA GLU A 160 -9.49 -12.33 -6.22
C GLU A 160 -9.28 -11.68 -4.84
N LYS A 161 -8.04 -11.49 -4.39
CA LYS A 161 -7.70 -10.91 -3.09
C LYS A 161 -7.75 -9.38 -3.10
N PHE A 162 -7.69 -8.80 -1.92
CA PHE A 162 -7.42 -7.37 -1.75
C PHE A 162 -5.91 -7.17 -1.79
N HIS A 163 -5.40 -6.57 -2.86
CA HIS A 163 -3.96 -6.41 -3.07
C HIS A 163 -3.52 -5.00 -2.68
N ILE A 164 -2.55 -4.93 -1.76
CA ILE A 164 -1.97 -3.68 -1.28
C ILE A 164 -0.48 -3.85 -0.99
N GLN A 165 0.28 -2.75 -1.13
CA GLN A 165 1.70 -2.75 -0.79
C GLN A 165 1.93 -2.45 0.68
N VAL A 166 2.62 -3.36 1.37
CA VAL A 166 3.15 -3.18 2.72
C VAL A 166 4.50 -2.46 2.64
N MET A 167 4.66 -1.41 3.44
CA MET A 167 5.85 -0.57 3.45
C MET A 167 6.64 -0.68 4.74
N HIS A 168 5.98 -1.04 5.83
CA HIS A 168 6.56 -1.02 7.16
C HIS A 168 5.85 -2.03 8.08
N SER A 169 6.56 -2.51 9.09
CA SER A 169 5.98 -3.25 10.21
C SER A 169 6.16 -2.45 11.50
N CYS A 170 5.18 -2.48 12.37
CA CYS A 170 5.21 -1.80 13.66
C CYS A 170 4.91 -2.76 14.82
N ASP A 171 5.21 -2.35 16.05
CA ASP A 171 5.04 -3.19 17.24
C ASP A 171 3.58 -3.63 17.43
N LYS A 172 3.38 -4.92 17.70
CA LYS A 172 2.07 -5.52 18.00
C LYS A 172 1.35 -4.88 19.19
N LYS A 173 2.10 -4.27 20.12
CA LYS A 173 1.49 -3.55 21.26
C LYS A 173 0.49 -2.49 20.83
N TYR A 174 0.69 -1.88 19.64
CA TYR A 174 -0.19 -0.83 19.11
C TYR A 174 -1.61 -1.32 18.75
N LYS A 175 -1.84 -2.62 18.72
CA LYS A 175 -3.19 -3.19 18.59
C LYS A 175 -3.99 -3.06 19.87
N ASN A 176 -3.31 -2.94 21.02
CA ASN A 176 -3.96 -2.76 22.32
C ASN A 176 -4.49 -1.32 22.43
N PRO A 177 -5.74 -1.13 22.94
CA PRO A 177 -6.36 0.18 23.09
C PRO A 177 -5.50 1.18 23.88
N GLU A 178 -4.79 0.73 24.92
CA GLU A 178 -3.91 1.56 25.77
C GLU A 178 -2.72 2.18 25.04
N HIS A 179 -2.29 1.59 23.90
CA HIS A 179 -1.19 2.07 23.09
C HIS A 179 -1.64 2.84 21.83
N LYS A 180 -2.95 2.99 21.59
CA LYS A 180 -3.45 3.71 20.39
C LYS A 180 -2.99 5.17 20.35
N ARG A 181 -2.90 5.82 21.52
CA ARG A 181 -2.37 7.19 21.58
C ARG A 181 -0.92 7.26 21.12
N GLU A 182 -0.07 6.33 21.55
CA GLU A 182 1.32 6.28 21.13
C GLU A 182 1.41 6.01 19.61
N TYR A 183 0.61 5.10 19.11
CA TYR A 183 0.53 4.77 17.69
C TYR A 183 0.16 5.98 16.84
N TYR A 184 -0.94 6.66 17.16
CA TYR A 184 -1.44 7.81 16.39
C TYR A 184 -0.67 9.11 16.67
N SER A 185 0.24 9.16 17.63
CA SER A 185 1.12 10.31 17.84
C SER A 185 2.34 10.34 16.93
N LYS A 186 2.59 9.27 16.18
CA LYS A 186 3.70 9.14 15.23
C LYS A 186 3.16 8.73 13.87
N TYR A 187 3.76 9.24 12.80
CA TYR A 187 3.38 8.80 11.47
C TYR A 187 3.91 7.39 11.20
N GLN A 188 3.01 6.46 10.86
CA GLN A 188 3.32 5.07 10.57
C GLN A 188 2.75 4.72 9.19
N TRP A 189 3.60 4.68 8.18
CA TRP A 189 3.21 4.24 6.84
C TRP A 189 3.25 2.71 6.74
N LEU A 190 2.24 2.03 7.27
CA LEU A 190 2.17 0.57 7.21
C LEU A 190 2.02 0.07 5.78
N VAL A 191 1.20 0.76 5.01
CA VAL A 191 0.88 0.43 3.63
C VAL A 191 1.04 1.65 2.75
N CYS A 192 1.10 1.44 1.45
CA CYS A 192 0.97 2.51 0.48
C CYS A 192 -0.49 2.64 0.05
N GLY A 193 -1.19 3.63 0.62
CA GLY A 193 -2.62 3.89 0.34
C GLY A 193 -2.90 4.49 -1.03
N CYS A 194 -1.87 4.73 -1.86
CA CYS A 194 -2.09 5.37 -3.16
C CYS A 194 -2.56 4.40 -4.26
N LEU A 195 -2.44 3.10 -4.07
CA LEU A 195 -2.94 2.07 -4.98
C LEU A 195 -3.34 0.82 -4.21
N PHE A 196 -4.53 0.33 -4.47
CA PHE A 196 -4.95 -1.03 -4.12
C PHE A 196 -5.95 -1.56 -5.14
N THR A 197 -6.03 -2.87 -5.26
CA THR A 197 -6.96 -3.56 -6.17
C THR A 197 -7.67 -4.69 -5.45
N THR A 198 -8.85 -5.07 -5.93
CA THR A 198 -9.65 -6.12 -5.29
C THR A 198 -10.77 -6.63 -6.19
N SER A 199 -11.36 -7.78 -5.84
CA SER A 199 -12.66 -8.21 -6.37
C SER A 199 -13.80 -7.63 -5.53
N MET A 200 -15.02 -7.60 -6.08
CA MET A 200 -16.19 -7.11 -5.35
C MET A 200 -16.45 -7.93 -4.06
N LYS A 201 -16.30 -9.25 -4.13
CA LYS A 201 -16.59 -10.16 -3.02
C LYS A 201 -15.67 -9.91 -1.82
N ILE A 202 -14.38 -9.76 -2.07
CA ILE A 202 -13.37 -9.59 -1.02
C ILE A 202 -13.24 -8.12 -0.60
N GLY A 203 -13.36 -7.19 -1.54
CA GLY A 203 -13.19 -5.77 -1.27
C GLY A 203 -14.27 -5.17 -0.39
N LYS A 204 -15.55 -5.52 -0.59
CA LYS A 204 -16.65 -4.93 0.19
C LYS A 204 -16.49 -5.06 1.71
N PRO A 205 -16.25 -6.25 2.30
CA PRO A 205 -16.08 -6.35 3.76
C PRO A 205 -14.85 -5.58 4.26
N ILE A 206 -13.73 -5.62 3.55
CA ILE A 206 -12.50 -4.92 3.93
C ILE A 206 -12.69 -3.40 3.90
N LEU A 207 -13.29 -2.87 2.83
CA LEU A 207 -13.53 -1.44 2.67
C LEU A 207 -14.56 -0.90 3.67
N ASN A 208 -15.60 -1.67 3.98
CA ASN A 208 -16.53 -1.32 5.06
C ASN A 208 -15.81 -1.25 6.41
N ARG A 209 -15.00 -2.25 6.74
CA ARG A 209 -14.24 -2.28 7.99
C ARG A 209 -13.24 -1.11 8.08
N LEU A 210 -12.54 -0.77 7.00
CA LEU A 210 -11.69 0.43 6.94
C LEU A 210 -12.49 1.72 7.20
N SER A 211 -13.69 1.82 6.64
CA SER A 211 -14.56 2.97 6.85
C SER A 211 -15.04 3.08 8.32
N GLU A 212 -15.32 1.94 8.97
CA GLU A 212 -15.66 1.87 10.41
C GLU A 212 -14.46 2.28 11.27
N ILE A 213 -13.27 1.70 11.06
CA ILE A 213 -12.05 2.03 11.81
C ILE A 213 -11.72 3.53 11.67
N ALA A 214 -11.94 4.13 10.50
CA ALA A 214 -11.73 5.56 10.33
C ALA A 214 -12.63 6.38 11.28
N ILE A 215 -13.90 6.03 11.42
CA ILE A 215 -14.85 6.70 12.32
C ILE A 215 -14.48 6.43 13.78
N GLU A 216 -14.15 5.18 14.13
CA GLU A 216 -13.67 4.81 15.48
C GLU A 216 -12.44 5.65 15.86
N THR A 217 -11.47 5.80 14.94
CA THR A 217 -10.25 6.58 15.15
C THR A 217 -10.55 8.06 15.41
N ILE A 218 -11.46 8.66 14.64
CA ILE A 218 -11.90 10.05 14.85
C ILE A 218 -12.53 10.19 16.24
N ASN A 219 -13.43 9.28 16.62
CA ASN A 219 -14.13 9.32 17.91
C ASN A 219 -13.17 9.09 19.10
N MET A 220 -12.07 8.38 18.91
CA MET A 220 -11.00 8.25 19.90
C MET A 220 -10.15 9.53 20.06
N GLY A 221 -10.34 10.53 19.25
CA GLY A 221 -9.60 11.79 19.31
C GLY A 221 -8.36 11.84 18.41
N TYR A 222 -8.25 10.96 17.42
CA TYR A 222 -7.13 10.93 16.50
C TYR A 222 -7.55 11.30 15.08
N GLY A 223 -6.58 11.73 14.28
CA GLY A 223 -6.81 12.10 12.89
C GLY A 223 -5.54 11.91 12.08
N HIS A 224 -5.54 10.88 11.24
CA HIS A 224 -4.41 10.51 10.38
C HIS A 224 -4.87 10.03 9.01
N GLY A 225 -3.89 9.83 8.13
CA GLY A 225 -4.09 9.21 6.84
C GLY A 225 -4.61 7.79 6.94
N GLU A 226 -5.16 7.29 5.87
CA GLU A 226 -5.76 5.96 5.78
C GLU A 226 -4.75 4.81 5.97
N GLU A 227 -3.47 5.04 5.69
CA GLU A 227 -2.42 4.01 5.80
C GLU A 227 -2.30 3.44 7.21
N MET A 228 -2.56 4.27 8.23
CA MET A 228 -2.50 3.83 9.62
C MET A 228 -3.70 2.97 10.03
N LEU A 229 -4.82 3.06 9.31
CA LEU A 229 -6.02 2.26 9.58
C LEU A 229 -5.81 0.77 9.27
N PHE A 230 -4.81 0.43 8.49
CA PHE A 230 -4.48 -0.94 8.10
C PHE A 230 -3.85 -1.78 9.21
N LEU A 231 -3.51 -1.20 10.37
CA LEU A 231 -2.89 -1.94 11.48
C LEU A 231 -3.70 -3.19 11.89
N GLU A 232 -5.02 -3.08 11.88
CA GLU A 232 -5.93 -4.17 12.27
C GLU A 232 -6.36 -4.98 11.07
N ILE A 233 -6.59 -4.32 9.95
CA ILE A 233 -7.02 -4.93 8.68
C ILE A 233 -6.04 -6.00 8.18
N LEU A 234 -4.73 -5.75 8.27
CA LEU A 234 -3.73 -6.70 7.80
C LEU A 234 -3.80 -8.04 8.53
N ASP A 235 -4.21 -8.07 9.79
CA ASP A 235 -4.38 -9.31 10.55
C ASP A 235 -5.81 -9.87 10.46
N GLU A 236 -6.82 -9.00 10.60
CA GLU A 236 -8.23 -9.40 10.59
C GLU A 236 -8.61 -10.11 9.27
N PHE A 237 -8.03 -9.65 8.16
CA PHE A 237 -8.26 -10.21 6.82
C PHE A 237 -7.03 -10.89 6.23
N TYR A 238 -6.18 -11.51 7.06
CA TYR A 238 -4.87 -12.03 6.66
C TYR A 238 -4.91 -12.83 5.36
N ASP A 239 -5.77 -13.84 5.27
CA ASP A 239 -5.87 -14.74 4.11
C ASP A 239 -6.52 -14.08 2.87
N SER A 240 -7.26 -12.99 3.08
CA SER A 240 -7.96 -12.24 2.03
C SER A 240 -7.10 -11.14 1.41
N ILE A 241 -5.95 -10.83 2.03
CA ILE A 241 -5.07 -9.77 1.56
C ILE A 241 -3.85 -10.37 0.86
N GLU A 242 -3.61 -9.92 -0.36
CA GLU A 242 -2.35 -10.11 -1.07
C GLU A 242 -1.42 -8.95 -0.76
N ARG A 243 -0.20 -9.27 -0.31
CA ARG A 243 0.80 -8.28 0.07
C ARG A 243 1.88 -8.18 -0.97
N SER A 244 2.09 -6.98 -1.52
CA SER A 244 3.35 -6.57 -2.14
C SER A 244 4.23 -5.92 -1.09
N TYR A 245 5.53 -5.91 -1.32
CA TYR A 245 6.49 -5.33 -0.38
C TYR A 245 7.39 -4.34 -1.11
N GLY A 246 7.68 -3.21 -0.48
CA GLY A 246 8.62 -2.24 -1.04
C GLY A 246 8.45 -0.82 -0.54
N ASP A 247 9.22 0.08 -1.14
CA ASP A 247 9.21 1.51 -0.89
C ASP A 247 8.04 2.17 -1.67
N TYR A 248 7.54 3.26 -1.14
CA TYR A 248 6.52 4.12 -1.76
C TYR A 248 6.88 4.53 -3.20
N LYS A 249 8.18 4.75 -3.45
CA LYS A 249 8.67 5.19 -4.75
C LYS A 249 8.59 4.14 -5.86
N THR A 250 8.35 2.88 -5.56
CA THR A 250 8.39 1.78 -6.54
C THR A 250 7.09 1.00 -6.65
N ILE A 251 5.96 1.63 -6.29
CA ILE A 251 4.68 0.95 -6.10
C ILE A 251 4.24 0.09 -7.29
N LEU A 252 4.25 0.59 -8.50
CA LEU A 252 3.84 -0.23 -9.66
C LEU A 252 4.76 -1.44 -9.89
N ASN A 253 6.07 -1.26 -9.69
CA ASN A 253 7.00 -2.38 -9.77
C ASN A 253 6.71 -3.41 -8.68
N ASN A 254 6.44 -2.95 -7.46
CA ASN A 254 6.20 -3.84 -6.33
C ASN A 254 4.88 -4.62 -6.46
N PHE A 255 3.87 -4.07 -7.17
CA PHE A 255 2.65 -4.81 -7.52
C PHE A 255 2.90 -5.93 -8.54
N ILE A 256 3.89 -5.77 -9.41
CA ILE A 256 4.29 -6.81 -10.37
C ILE A 256 5.28 -7.76 -9.68
N ARG A 257 6.40 -7.22 -9.24
CA ARG A 257 7.44 -7.83 -8.41
C ARG A 257 8.46 -6.76 -8.00
N PRO A 258 9.08 -6.84 -6.82
CA PRO A 258 10.15 -5.93 -6.46
C PRO A 258 11.38 -6.21 -7.35
N THR A 259 11.77 -5.24 -8.17
CA THR A 259 12.98 -5.31 -9.01
C THR A 259 14.16 -4.58 -8.39
N ILE A 260 13.89 -3.71 -7.42
CA ILE A 260 14.83 -2.92 -6.64
C ILE A 260 14.29 -2.79 -5.23
N GLY A 261 15.15 -2.47 -4.27
CA GLY A 261 14.70 -2.16 -2.90
C GLY A 261 14.68 -3.35 -1.93
N TYR A 262 15.28 -4.49 -2.28
CA TYR A 262 15.39 -5.63 -1.35
C TYR A 262 16.05 -5.25 -0.03
N TYR A 263 17.04 -4.36 -0.05
CA TYR A 263 17.67 -3.82 1.17
C TYR A 263 16.65 -3.03 2.02
N TYR A 264 15.78 -2.25 1.38
CA TYR A 264 14.71 -1.54 2.08
C TYR A 264 13.73 -2.52 2.72
N ILE A 265 13.32 -3.55 1.99
CA ILE A 265 12.38 -4.59 2.47
C ILE A 265 12.98 -5.34 3.65
N ASP A 266 14.25 -5.76 3.57
CA ASP A 266 14.95 -6.44 4.65
C ASP A 266 14.94 -5.59 5.93
N ASN A 267 15.40 -4.34 5.87
CA ASN A 267 15.58 -3.50 7.06
C ASN A 267 14.28 -2.91 7.60
N ASN A 268 13.32 -2.56 6.76
CA ASN A 268 12.11 -1.85 7.19
C ASN A 268 10.90 -2.76 7.37
N ILE A 269 10.92 -3.95 6.80
CA ILE A 269 9.79 -4.88 6.85
C ILE A 269 10.21 -6.17 7.56
N ILE A 270 11.14 -6.95 7.01
CA ILE A 270 11.48 -8.30 7.48
C ILE A 270 12.06 -8.27 8.89
N ILE A 271 13.14 -7.51 9.11
CA ILE A 271 13.78 -7.42 10.44
C ILE A 271 12.79 -6.89 11.49
N LYS A 272 11.94 -5.94 11.13
CA LYS A 272 10.92 -5.42 12.04
C LYS A 272 9.82 -6.44 12.32
N MET A 273 9.38 -7.19 11.31
CA MET A 273 8.44 -8.32 11.51
C MET A 273 8.98 -9.32 12.53
N LEU A 274 10.25 -9.72 12.40
CA LEU A 274 10.90 -10.61 13.37
C LEU A 274 10.95 -9.99 14.78
N ASN A 275 11.43 -8.76 14.88
CA ASN A 275 11.59 -8.07 16.17
C ASN A 275 10.25 -7.88 16.90
N PHE A 276 9.15 -7.73 16.17
CA PHE A 276 7.81 -7.56 16.70
C PHE A 276 6.99 -8.85 16.78
N GLY A 277 7.61 -10.00 16.44
CA GLY A 277 6.99 -11.31 16.55
C GLY A 277 5.92 -11.63 15.50
N TYR A 278 5.95 -10.98 14.32
CA TYR A 278 5.10 -11.32 13.16
C TYR A 278 5.73 -12.48 12.35
N ASN A 279 5.87 -13.64 12.99
CA ASN A 279 6.61 -14.74 12.39
C ASN A 279 5.96 -15.30 11.13
N GLN A 280 4.63 -15.34 11.06
CA GLN A 280 3.93 -15.77 9.84
C GLN A 280 4.14 -14.78 8.70
N ASP A 281 3.90 -13.48 8.92
CA ASP A 281 4.11 -12.44 7.89
C ASP A 281 5.56 -12.42 7.39
N CYS A 282 6.52 -12.57 8.32
CA CYS A 282 7.94 -12.64 8.00
C CYS A 282 8.25 -13.87 7.14
N TYR A 283 7.73 -15.04 7.53
CA TYR A 283 7.90 -16.28 6.78
C TYR A 283 7.36 -16.13 5.34
N ASP A 284 6.10 -15.69 5.19
CA ASP A 284 5.46 -15.57 3.88
C ASP A 284 6.13 -14.50 3.00
N CYS A 285 6.60 -13.39 3.61
CA CYS A 285 7.38 -12.37 2.92
C CYS A 285 8.72 -12.91 2.40
N CYS A 286 9.48 -13.58 3.25
CA CYS A 286 10.78 -14.16 2.87
C CYS A 286 10.62 -15.26 1.81
N GLU A 287 9.64 -16.15 1.96
CA GLU A 287 9.35 -17.23 1.00
C GLU A 287 9.07 -16.64 -0.40
N LYS A 288 8.21 -15.60 -0.46
CA LYS A 288 7.90 -14.89 -1.71
C LYS A 288 9.14 -14.26 -2.32
N LEU A 289 9.91 -13.50 -1.55
CA LEU A 289 11.09 -12.79 -2.06
C LEU A 289 12.20 -13.74 -2.52
N LEU A 290 12.50 -14.78 -1.76
CA LEU A 290 13.50 -15.78 -2.13
C LEU A 290 13.10 -16.51 -3.41
N HIS A 291 11.82 -16.89 -3.52
CA HIS A 291 11.31 -17.49 -4.76
C HIS A 291 11.48 -16.53 -5.96
N GLU A 292 11.15 -15.25 -5.81
CA GLU A 292 11.30 -14.25 -6.88
C GLU A 292 12.78 -14.05 -7.25
N ILE A 293 13.67 -13.95 -6.27
CA ILE A 293 15.13 -13.79 -6.50
C ILE A 293 15.68 -14.96 -7.31
N GLU A 294 15.33 -16.18 -6.91
CA GLU A 294 15.81 -17.41 -7.55
C GLU A 294 15.18 -17.62 -8.93
N HIS A 295 13.87 -17.51 -9.04
CA HIS A 295 13.13 -17.76 -10.28
C HIS A 295 13.48 -16.76 -11.40
N TYR A 296 13.65 -15.48 -11.04
CA TYR A 296 13.95 -14.42 -12.02
C TYR A 296 15.45 -14.08 -12.07
N HIS A 297 16.31 -14.80 -11.35
CA HIS A 297 17.76 -14.58 -11.29
C HIS A 297 18.11 -13.13 -10.96
N VAL A 298 17.42 -12.54 -9.97
CA VAL A 298 17.63 -11.15 -9.58
C VAL A 298 19.00 -11.00 -8.93
N LYS A 299 19.77 -10.03 -9.38
CA LYS A 299 21.04 -9.66 -8.75
C LYS A 299 20.77 -8.89 -7.46
N ILE A 300 21.19 -9.45 -6.34
CA ILE A 300 21.08 -8.88 -5.00
C ILE A 300 22.42 -8.97 -4.28
N GLU A 301 22.69 -8.06 -3.36
CA GLU A 301 23.89 -8.12 -2.53
C GLU A 301 23.84 -9.34 -1.61
N TYR A 302 24.97 -10.02 -1.44
CA TYR A 302 25.03 -11.28 -0.69
C TYR A 302 24.66 -11.12 0.79
N ASN A 303 24.97 -9.99 1.41
CA ASN A 303 24.57 -9.71 2.79
C ASN A 303 23.03 -9.56 2.92
N THR A 304 22.39 -8.87 2.01
CA THR A 304 20.92 -8.74 1.99
C THR A 304 20.26 -10.09 1.72
N TYR A 305 20.76 -10.85 0.72
CA TYR A 305 20.25 -12.20 0.45
C TYR A 305 20.37 -13.10 1.67
N PHE A 306 21.53 -13.10 2.34
CA PHE A 306 21.77 -13.90 3.53
C PHE A 306 20.90 -13.47 4.71
N SER A 307 20.69 -12.17 4.92
CA SER A 307 19.77 -11.64 5.93
C SER A 307 18.34 -12.14 5.72
N ILE A 308 17.84 -12.06 4.49
CA ILE A 308 16.50 -12.57 4.13
C ILE A 308 16.41 -14.08 4.39
N LEU A 309 17.44 -14.85 4.01
CA LEU A 309 17.47 -16.30 4.19
C LEU A 309 17.50 -16.69 5.68
N MET A 310 18.27 -15.98 6.50
CA MET A 310 18.28 -16.20 7.96
C MET A 310 16.97 -15.81 8.61
N SER A 311 16.36 -14.72 8.16
CA SER A 311 15.03 -14.28 8.64
C SER A 311 13.95 -15.31 8.27
N TYR A 312 14.04 -15.90 7.09
CA TYR A 312 13.19 -17.02 6.66
C TYR A 312 13.33 -18.23 7.59
N PHE A 313 14.56 -18.63 7.92
CA PHE A 313 14.83 -19.71 8.86
C PHE A 313 14.26 -19.42 10.25
N ILE A 314 14.54 -18.22 10.82
CA ILE A 314 14.09 -17.86 12.16
C ILE A 314 12.56 -17.83 12.22
N SER A 315 11.90 -17.23 11.23
CA SER A 315 10.45 -17.19 11.17
C SER A 315 9.82 -18.57 11.00
N ALA A 316 10.44 -19.46 10.20
CA ALA A 316 10.02 -20.86 10.07
C ALA A 316 10.16 -21.61 11.40
N TYR A 317 11.23 -21.39 12.16
CA TYR A 317 11.44 -22.01 13.46
C TYR A 317 10.29 -21.71 14.43
N TYR A 318 9.82 -20.46 14.45
CA TYR A 318 8.74 -20.05 15.34
C TYR A 318 7.32 -20.30 14.80
N HIS A 319 7.16 -20.41 13.49
CA HIS A 319 5.84 -20.51 12.85
C HIS A 319 5.59 -21.87 12.18
N LYS A 320 6.54 -22.35 11.37
CA LYS A 320 6.44 -23.60 10.58
C LYS A 320 7.64 -24.50 10.86
N TYR A 321 7.77 -24.96 12.10
CA TYR A 321 8.94 -25.70 12.59
C TYR A 321 9.39 -26.86 11.70
N HIS A 322 8.44 -27.58 11.08
CA HIS A 322 8.76 -28.69 10.18
C HIS A 322 9.59 -28.29 8.94
N LYS A 323 9.47 -27.03 8.48
CA LYS A 323 10.27 -26.49 7.37
C LYS A 323 11.63 -25.93 7.83
N ALA A 324 11.80 -25.60 9.09
CA ALA A 324 13.01 -24.96 9.59
C ALA A 324 14.26 -25.84 9.34
N LYS A 325 14.13 -27.16 9.49
CA LYS A 325 15.23 -28.11 9.24
C LYS A 325 15.71 -28.10 7.79
N ASP A 326 14.81 -28.05 6.83
CA ASP A 326 15.15 -28.04 5.41
C ASP A 326 15.82 -26.71 5.04
N ILE A 327 15.31 -25.60 5.56
CA ILE A 327 15.90 -24.27 5.38
C ILE A 327 17.30 -24.22 6.00
N ALA A 328 17.49 -24.75 7.22
CA ALA A 328 18.79 -24.82 7.87
C ALA A 328 19.79 -25.63 7.06
N ASN A 329 19.37 -26.76 6.51
CA ASN A 329 20.24 -27.62 5.65
C ASN A 329 20.61 -26.87 4.36
N HIS A 330 19.69 -26.14 3.76
CA HIS A 330 19.97 -25.30 2.59
C HIS A 330 21.00 -24.20 2.93
N ILE A 331 20.86 -23.51 4.06
CA ILE A 331 21.83 -22.52 4.52
C ILE A 331 23.21 -23.15 4.71
N ARG A 332 23.29 -24.30 5.39
CA ARG A 332 24.58 -25.04 5.58
C ARG A 332 25.24 -25.43 4.25
N TYR A 333 24.43 -25.81 3.28
CA TYR A 333 24.91 -26.09 1.92
C TYR A 333 25.49 -24.83 1.26
N LEU A 334 24.76 -23.70 1.31
CA LEU A 334 25.24 -22.46 0.75
C LEU A 334 26.51 -21.92 1.42
N VAL A 335 26.64 -22.05 2.74
CA VAL A 335 27.85 -21.69 3.49
C VAL A 335 29.08 -22.53 3.01
N LYS A 336 28.86 -23.77 2.63
CA LYS A 336 29.94 -24.64 2.12
C LYS A 336 30.33 -24.35 0.67
N THR A 337 29.38 -23.94 -0.15
CA THR A 337 29.54 -23.84 -1.61
C THR A 337 29.71 -22.41 -2.12
N ASN A 338 29.28 -21.39 -1.36
CA ASN A 338 29.38 -20.00 -1.75
C ASN A 338 30.32 -19.24 -0.79
N PRO A 339 31.51 -18.80 -1.27
CA PRO A 339 32.48 -18.12 -0.41
C PRO A 339 31.98 -16.78 0.16
N TYR A 340 31.10 -16.07 -0.54
CA TYR A 340 30.55 -14.79 -0.08
C TYR A 340 29.56 -15.02 1.08
N ILE A 341 28.70 -16.03 0.97
CA ILE A 341 27.77 -16.41 2.06
C ILE A 341 28.56 -16.94 3.26
N LYS A 342 29.62 -17.69 3.03
CA LYS A 342 30.52 -18.18 4.09
C LYS A 342 31.07 -17.02 4.92
N VAL A 343 31.55 -15.95 4.28
CA VAL A 343 32.07 -14.78 4.99
C VAL A 343 30.98 -14.12 5.84
N GLN A 344 29.76 -13.96 5.32
CA GLN A 344 28.64 -13.39 6.09
C GLN A 344 28.28 -14.26 7.31
N TYR A 345 28.29 -15.57 7.15
CA TYR A 345 28.03 -16.51 8.23
C TYR A 345 29.11 -16.44 9.32
N GLU A 346 30.39 -16.49 8.94
CA GLU A 346 31.53 -16.45 9.88
C GLU A 346 31.65 -15.11 10.63
N THR A 347 31.21 -14.01 10.04
CA THR A 347 31.20 -12.69 10.70
C THR A 347 30.01 -12.48 11.63
N SER A 348 29.07 -13.43 11.69
CA SER A 348 27.82 -13.33 12.47
C SER A 348 27.62 -14.59 13.35
N PRO A 349 28.42 -14.80 14.40
CA PRO A 349 28.44 -16.05 15.18
C PRO A 349 27.11 -16.41 15.85
N HIS A 350 26.21 -15.43 16.04
CA HIS A 350 24.86 -15.70 16.55
C HIS A 350 24.00 -16.56 15.60
N TYR A 351 24.27 -16.54 14.31
CA TYR A 351 23.56 -17.39 13.35
C TYR A 351 23.93 -18.87 13.47
N GLU A 352 25.18 -19.18 13.81
CA GLU A 352 25.61 -20.56 14.05
C GLU A 352 24.82 -21.17 15.22
N ALA A 353 24.72 -20.42 16.34
CA ALA A 353 23.95 -20.87 17.50
C ALA A 353 22.46 -21.11 17.16
N GLN A 354 21.87 -20.23 16.34
CA GLN A 354 20.48 -20.38 15.90
C GLN A 354 20.29 -21.64 15.02
N LEU A 355 21.20 -21.89 14.07
CA LEU A 355 21.12 -23.07 13.21
C LEU A 355 21.33 -24.39 13.96
N GLN A 356 22.04 -24.38 15.08
CA GLN A 356 22.27 -25.58 15.91
C GLN A 356 21.02 -26.02 16.68
N CYS A 357 20.01 -25.14 16.79
CA CYS A 357 18.75 -25.47 17.45
C CYS A 357 17.82 -26.40 16.65
N VAL A 358 18.19 -26.76 15.40
CA VAL A 358 17.43 -27.56 14.44
C VAL A 358 18.34 -28.65 13.83
#